data_4aceadaf2c5f5808d74f413d8f105088
#
_entry.id   4aceadaf2c5f5808d74f413d8f105088
#
_cell.length_a   1.000
_cell.length_b   1.000
_cell.length_c   1.000
_cell.angle_alpha   90.00
_cell.angle_beta   90.00
_cell.angle_gamma   90.00
#
_symmetry.space_group_name_H-M   'P 1'
#
loop_
_entity.id
_entity.type
_entity.pdbx_description
1 polymer ?
#
loop_
_entity_poly.entity_id
_entity_poly.type
_entity_poly.pdbx_seq_one_letter_code
_entity_poly.pdbx_strand_id
1 'polypeptide(L)'
;MKIGTISDLHIDRHPHLNPEIYLEKLCQVIKQRSIELLIIAGDISNDYRISYDFIQSIQELSGIPTYFVPGNHDLWSDQADKTSTEILSFFRSKEECLIGNPIIINDQYAIVGHVGWYDYSYADHRFSQQKIASGKH
;
A
#
# COMPACT_ATOMS: atom_id res chain seq x y z
N MET A 1 -16.05 15.57 -4.52
CA MET A 1 -14.86 14.98 -3.87
C MET A 1 -13.89 14.51 -4.94
N LYS A 2 -12.62 14.85 -4.82
CA LYS A 2 -11.56 14.47 -5.75
C LYS A 2 -10.63 13.46 -5.10
N ILE A 3 -10.60 12.26 -5.63
CA ILE A 3 -9.81 11.14 -5.12
C ILE A 3 -8.52 11.03 -5.95
N GLY A 4 -7.37 11.00 -5.28
CA GLY A 4 -6.09 10.64 -5.87
C GLY A 4 -5.80 9.16 -5.67
N THR A 5 -5.17 8.52 -6.66
CA THR A 5 -4.68 7.15 -6.55
C THR A 5 -3.22 7.08 -6.98
N ILE A 6 -2.42 6.28 -6.25
CA ILE A 6 -1.00 6.05 -6.53
C ILE A 6 -0.62 4.63 -6.10
N SER A 7 0.40 4.04 -6.71
CA SER A 7 0.96 2.73 -6.34
C SER A 7 2.46 2.68 -6.57
N ASP A 8 3.11 1.62 -6.14
CA ASP A 8 4.49 1.27 -6.47
C ASP A 8 5.50 2.39 -6.11
N LEU A 9 5.38 2.91 -4.89
CA LEU A 9 6.21 4.03 -4.44
C LEU A 9 7.66 3.62 -4.19
N HIS A 10 7.89 2.43 -3.61
CA HIS A 10 9.20 1.87 -3.30
C HIS A 10 10.17 2.90 -2.70
N ILE A 11 9.71 3.65 -1.69
CA ILE A 11 10.43 4.79 -1.11
C ILE A 11 11.81 4.43 -0.53
N ASP A 12 12.02 3.16 -0.21
CA ASP A 12 13.23 2.57 0.33
C ASP A 12 14.23 2.11 -0.74
N ARG A 13 13.81 2.05 -2.02
CA ARG A 13 14.63 1.52 -3.12
C ARG A 13 15.36 2.58 -3.94
N HIS A 14 15.15 3.83 -3.68
CA HIS A 14 15.75 4.93 -4.43
C HIS A 14 16.89 5.56 -3.61
N PRO A 15 18.16 5.10 -3.76
CA PRO A 15 19.28 5.55 -2.94
C PRO A 15 19.59 7.05 -3.08
N HIS A 16 19.01 7.70 -4.10
CA HIS A 16 19.17 9.13 -4.37
C HIS A 16 17.94 9.98 -4.02
N LEU A 17 16.85 9.33 -3.57
CA LEU A 17 15.63 10.00 -3.14
C LEU A 17 15.51 9.88 -1.62
N ASN A 18 15.74 10.99 -0.92
CA ASN A 18 15.38 11.06 0.49
C ASN A 18 13.86 10.90 0.62
N PRO A 19 13.37 9.94 1.44
CA PRO A 19 11.93 9.74 1.66
C PRO A 19 11.18 11.01 2.10
N GLU A 20 11.84 11.89 2.85
CA GLU A 20 11.27 13.18 3.28
C GLU A 20 11.00 14.10 2.08
N ILE A 21 11.95 14.19 1.14
CA ILE A 21 11.76 14.98 -0.09
C ILE A 21 10.65 14.41 -0.95
N TYR A 22 10.53 13.07 -0.99
CA TYR A 22 9.44 12.40 -1.69
C TYR A 22 8.08 12.74 -1.07
N LEU A 23 8.00 12.66 0.25
CA LEU A 23 6.80 13.01 1.02
C LEU A 23 6.37 14.45 0.77
N GLU A 24 7.31 15.41 0.86
CA GLU A 24 7.02 16.82 0.60
C GLU A 24 6.49 17.05 -0.82
N LYS A 25 7.13 16.45 -1.83
CA LYS A 25 6.68 16.55 -3.22
C LYS A 25 5.30 15.95 -3.43
N LEU A 26 5.02 14.78 -2.84
CA LEU A 26 3.71 14.16 -2.91
C LEU A 26 2.64 15.08 -2.30
N CYS A 27 2.89 15.65 -1.12
CA CYS A 27 1.98 16.57 -0.46
C CYS A 27 1.79 17.87 -1.28
N GLN A 28 2.83 18.36 -1.94
CA GLN A 28 2.69 19.49 -2.88
C GLN A 28 1.76 19.14 -4.05
N VAL A 29 1.90 17.96 -4.65
CA VAL A 29 1.01 17.48 -5.73
C VAL A 29 -0.42 17.34 -5.25
N ILE A 30 -0.63 16.75 -4.06
CA ILE A 30 -1.94 16.64 -3.43
C ILE A 30 -2.62 18.00 -3.34
N LYS A 31 -1.91 18.99 -2.83
CA LYS A 31 -2.40 20.38 -2.70
C LYS A 31 -2.66 21.03 -4.05
N GLN A 32 -1.70 20.98 -4.98
CA GLN A 32 -1.82 21.56 -6.32
C GLN A 32 -2.99 20.99 -7.11
N ARG A 33 -3.27 19.71 -6.94
CA ARG A 33 -4.34 19.00 -7.62
C ARG A 33 -5.66 19.07 -6.86
N SER A 34 -5.70 19.68 -5.68
CA SER A 34 -6.87 19.75 -4.80
C SER A 34 -7.44 18.34 -4.55
N ILE A 35 -6.57 17.39 -4.22
CA ILE A 35 -6.97 16.03 -3.82
C ILE A 35 -7.57 16.12 -2.42
N GLU A 36 -8.71 15.49 -2.22
CA GLU A 36 -9.45 15.50 -0.95
C GLU A 36 -9.35 14.15 -0.21
N LEU A 37 -8.97 13.09 -0.92
CA LEU A 37 -8.75 11.76 -0.38
C LEU A 37 -7.67 11.06 -1.24
N LEU A 38 -6.69 10.42 -0.61
CA LEU A 38 -5.66 9.64 -1.28
C LEU A 38 -5.86 8.15 -1.05
N ILE A 39 -5.66 7.34 -2.09
CA ILE A 39 -5.60 5.89 -2.00
C ILE A 39 -4.24 5.42 -2.52
N ILE A 40 -3.53 4.61 -1.72
CA ILE A 40 -2.28 3.98 -2.11
C ILE A 40 -2.53 2.50 -2.38
N ALA A 41 -2.32 2.07 -3.61
CA ALA A 41 -2.57 0.71 -4.05
C ALA A 41 -1.27 -0.14 -3.99
N GLY A 42 -0.66 -0.16 -2.81
CA GLY A 42 0.44 -1.05 -2.44
C GLY A 42 1.83 -0.67 -2.92
N ASP A 43 2.78 -1.49 -2.48
CA ASP A 43 4.21 -1.42 -2.78
C ASP A 43 4.85 -0.08 -2.38
N ILE A 44 4.59 0.33 -1.13
CA ILE A 44 5.13 1.56 -0.54
C ILE A 44 6.61 1.35 -0.19
N SER A 45 6.94 0.27 0.53
CA SER A 45 8.32 -0.10 0.87
C SER A 45 8.49 -1.61 1.08
N ASN A 46 9.72 -2.06 1.36
CA ASN A 46 10.04 -3.46 1.70
C ASN A 46 9.95 -3.77 3.22
N ASP A 47 9.53 -2.79 4.03
CA ASP A 47 9.29 -3.00 5.45
C ASP A 47 7.93 -2.39 5.84
N TYR A 48 7.09 -3.21 6.47
CA TYR A 48 5.72 -2.83 6.83
C TYR A 48 5.64 -1.63 7.77
N ARG A 49 6.66 -1.41 8.60
CA ARG A 49 6.73 -0.25 9.52
C ARG A 49 6.96 1.02 8.73
N ILE A 50 7.94 0.99 7.81
CA ILE A 50 8.25 2.12 6.93
C ILE A 50 7.01 2.48 6.09
N SER A 51 6.33 1.47 5.54
CA SER A 51 5.10 1.69 4.77
C SER A 51 4.03 2.38 5.61
N TYR A 52 3.78 1.91 6.84
CA TYR A 52 2.74 2.49 7.69
C TYR A 52 3.11 3.89 8.18
N ASP A 53 4.34 4.11 8.61
CA ASP A 53 4.84 5.42 9.05
C ASP A 53 4.74 6.45 7.91
N PHE A 54 5.00 6.03 6.67
CA PHE A 54 4.87 6.91 5.52
C PHE A 54 3.40 7.33 5.26
N ILE A 55 2.45 6.41 5.40
CA ILE A 55 1.01 6.72 5.30
C ILE A 55 0.61 7.75 6.35
N GLN A 56 1.01 7.55 7.61
CA GLN A 56 0.74 8.49 8.69
C GLN A 56 1.35 9.87 8.40
N SER A 57 2.60 9.90 7.93
CA SER A 57 3.28 11.15 7.56
C SER A 57 2.56 11.91 6.45
N ILE A 58 1.99 11.21 5.46
CA ILE A 58 1.18 11.85 4.42
C ILE A 58 -0.06 12.50 5.04
N GLN A 59 -0.78 11.81 5.91
CA GLN A 59 -1.98 12.36 6.56
C GLN A 59 -1.65 13.60 7.40
N GLU A 60 -0.59 13.52 8.20
CA GLU A 60 -0.15 14.62 9.04
C GLU A 60 0.25 15.87 8.23
N LEU A 61 1.03 15.67 7.17
CA LEU A 61 1.57 16.79 6.38
C LEU A 61 0.56 17.36 5.38
N SER A 62 -0.27 16.52 4.77
CA SER A 62 -1.24 16.96 3.76
C SER A 62 -2.58 17.39 4.35
N GLY A 63 -2.94 16.88 5.53
CA GLY A 63 -4.22 17.11 6.20
C GLY A 63 -5.42 16.42 5.54
N ILE A 64 -5.19 15.47 4.61
CA ILE A 64 -6.27 14.71 3.97
C ILE A 64 -6.28 13.25 4.40
N PRO A 65 -7.45 12.58 4.41
CA PRO A 65 -7.51 11.14 4.65
C PRO A 65 -6.72 10.38 3.59
N THR A 66 -5.87 9.46 4.05
CA THR A 66 -5.08 8.58 3.19
C THR A 66 -5.36 7.14 3.56
N TYR A 67 -5.81 6.37 2.60
CA TYR A 67 -6.13 4.96 2.74
C TYR A 67 -5.25 4.11 1.86
N PHE A 68 -5.12 2.83 2.19
CA PHE A 68 -4.25 1.95 1.42
C PHE A 68 -4.74 0.51 1.35
N VAL A 69 -4.20 -0.20 0.37
CA VAL A 69 -4.17 -1.66 0.30
C VAL A 69 -2.71 -2.06 0.28
N PRO A 70 -2.21 -2.94 1.14
CA PRO A 70 -0.82 -3.38 1.06
C PRO A 70 -0.56 -4.20 -0.20
N GLY A 71 0.56 -3.93 -0.85
CA GLY A 71 1.13 -4.75 -1.91
C GLY A 71 1.98 -5.89 -1.36
N ASN A 72 2.61 -6.66 -2.22
CA ASN A 72 3.45 -7.79 -1.78
C ASN A 72 4.72 -7.30 -1.07
N HIS A 73 5.28 -6.15 -1.45
CA HIS A 73 6.45 -5.58 -0.79
C HIS A 73 6.15 -5.09 0.63
N ASP A 74 5.00 -4.50 0.86
CA ASP A 74 4.57 -4.05 2.18
C ASP A 74 4.39 -5.20 3.19
N LEU A 75 4.22 -6.44 2.70
CA LEU A 75 4.08 -7.64 3.53
C LEU A 75 5.43 -8.25 3.93
N TRP A 76 6.52 -7.53 3.77
CA TRP A 76 7.85 -7.94 4.18
C TRP A 76 8.28 -7.24 5.48
N SER A 77 9.32 -7.78 6.10
CA SER A 77 10.02 -7.20 7.23
C SER A 77 11.52 -7.38 7.04
N ASP A 78 12.25 -6.29 7.03
CA ASP A 78 13.72 -6.31 6.92
C ASP A 78 14.37 -7.01 8.13
N GLN A 79 13.71 -7.00 9.27
CA GLN A 79 14.18 -7.67 10.49
C GLN A 79 13.75 -9.15 10.55
N ALA A 80 12.95 -9.62 9.60
CA ALA A 80 12.37 -10.96 9.58
C ALA A 80 11.66 -11.36 10.89
N ASP A 81 11.15 -10.36 11.63
CA ASP A 81 10.50 -10.51 12.94
C ASP A 81 9.05 -10.97 12.84
N LYS A 82 8.46 -10.86 11.65
CA LYS A 82 7.07 -11.24 11.36
C LYS A 82 6.93 -11.96 10.04
N THR A 83 5.97 -12.86 9.99
CA THR A 83 5.50 -13.47 8.75
C THR A 83 4.58 -12.52 7.98
N SER A 84 4.46 -12.70 6.67
CA SER A 84 3.54 -11.90 5.84
C SER A 84 2.08 -11.96 6.35
N THR A 85 1.66 -13.08 6.95
CA THR A 85 0.32 -13.22 7.54
C THR A 85 0.15 -12.34 8.78
N GLU A 86 1.17 -12.27 9.64
CA GLU A 86 1.15 -11.40 10.81
C GLU A 86 1.18 -9.92 10.43
N ILE A 87 1.95 -9.57 9.38
CA ILE A 87 2.01 -8.21 8.84
C ILE A 87 0.65 -7.84 8.22
N LEU A 88 0.04 -8.74 7.46
CA LEU A 88 -1.30 -8.51 6.93
C LEU A 88 -2.33 -8.28 8.04
N SER A 89 -2.24 -9.05 9.13
CA SER A 89 -3.10 -8.87 10.31
C SER A 89 -2.85 -7.53 10.99
N PHE A 90 -1.59 -7.08 11.08
CA PHE A 90 -1.23 -5.75 11.57
C PHE A 90 -1.89 -4.66 10.72
N PHE A 91 -1.78 -4.72 9.39
CA PHE A 91 -2.40 -3.72 8.52
C PHE A 91 -3.93 -3.72 8.62
N ARG A 92 -4.56 -4.90 8.67
CA ARG A 92 -6.03 -5.02 8.81
C ARG A 92 -6.58 -4.44 10.11
N SER A 93 -5.74 -4.29 11.13
CA SER A 93 -6.11 -3.62 12.39
C SER A 93 -6.09 -2.09 12.30
N LYS A 94 -5.61 -1.52 11.18
CA LYS A 94 -5.51 -0.08 10.96
C LYS A 94 -6.74 0.44 10.24
N GLU A 95 -7.25 1.58 10.68
CA GLU A 95 -8.45 2.21 10.10
C GLU A 95 -8.23 2.63 8.64
N GLU A 96 -6.98 2.96 8.28
CA GLU A 96 -6.59 3.36 6.93
C GLU A 96 -6.51 2.19 5.95
N CYS A 97 -6.47 0.96 6.43
CA CYS A 97 -6.41 -0.22 5.59
C CYS A 97 -7.78 -0.58 5.04
N LEU A 98 -7.91 -0.59 3.72
CA LEU A 98 -9.18 -0.88 3.04
C LEU A 98 -9.59 -2.36 3.08
N ILE A 99 -8.72 -3.26 3.54
CA ILE A 99 -9.04 -4.69 3.63
C ILE A 99 -9.96 -4.94 4.82
N GLY A 100 -11.24 -5.13 4.54
CA GLY A 100 -12.27 -5.33 5.55
C GLY A 100 -12.85 -4.04 6.14
N ASN A 101 -12.30 -2.87 5.79
CA ASN A 101 -12.77 -1.56 6.22
C ASN A 101 -13.19 -0.71 5.00
N PRO A 102 -14.36 -0.92 4.42
CA PRO A 102 -14.81 -0.13 3.28
C PRO A 102 -15.09 1.31 3.67
N ILE A 103 -14.79 2.26 2.78
CA ILE A 103 -15.16 3.66 2.94
C ILE A 103 -16.48 3.89 2.24
N ILE A 104 -17.49 4.30 2.98
CA ILE A 104 -18.76 4.71 2.41
C ILE A 104 -18.66 6.19 2.03
N ILE A 105 -18.70 6.47 0.75
CA ILE A 105 -18.65 7.85 0.22
C ILE A 105 -20.02 8.53 0.34
N ASN A 106 -21.05 7.81 -0.06
CA ASN A 106 -22.47 8.20 0.06
C ASN A 106 -23.37 6.97 -0.19
N ASP A 107 -24.66 7.17 -0.34
CA ASP A 107 -25.64 6.10 -0.55
C ASP A 107 -25.44 5.30 -1.86
N GLN A 108 -24.60 5.78 -2.78
CA GLN A 108 -24.38 5.18 -4.10
C GLN A 108 -22.96 4.60 -4.28
N TYR A 109 -21.98 5.09 -3.54
CA TYR A 109 -20.57 4.77 -3.77
C TYR A 109 -19.87 4.36 -2.47
N ALA A 110 -19.10 3.27 -2.58
CA ALA A 110 -18.16 2.85 -1.56
C ALA A 110 -16.82 2.50 -2.20
N ILE A 111 -15.75 2.63 -1.44
CA ILE A 111 -14.40 2.19 -1.81
C ILE A 111 -14.10 0.94 -1.00
N VAL A 112 -13.73 -0.12 -1.68
CA VAL A 112 -13.32 -1.40 -1.08
C VAL A 112 -11.91 -1.74 -1.53
N GLY A 113 -11.15 -2.42 -0.68
CA GLY A 113 -9.80 -2.86 -0.99
C GLY A 113 -9.62 -4.36 -0.79
N HIS A 114 -8.80 -4.93 -1.64
CA HIS A 114 -8.37 -6.33 -1.54
C HIS A 114 -6.95 -6.46 -2.08
N VAL A 115 -6.14 -7.35 -1.52
CA VAL A 115 -4.74 -7.56 -1.93
C VAL A 115 -4.58 -8.16 -3.33
N GLY A 116 -5.67 -8.60 -3.96
CA GLY A 116 -5.64 -9.08 -5.35
C GLY A 116 -4.72 -10.29 -5.56
N TRP A 117 -4.74 -11.27 -4.65
CA TRP A 117 -3.80 -12.39 -4.71
C TRP A 117 -4.01 -13.27 -5.94
N TYR A 118 -2.92 -13.92 -6.38
CA TYR A 118 -2.92 -14.79 -7.55
C TYR A 118 -3.88 -15.97 -7.40
N ASP A 119 -4.65 -16.25 -8.43
CA ASP A 119 -5.42 -17.49 -8.59
C ASP A 119 -4.67 -18.56 -9.41
N TYR A 120 -3.45 -18.24 -9.83
CA TYR A 120 -2.59 -19.08 -10.67
C TYR A 120 -3.15 -19.42 -12.05
N SER A 121 -4.19 -18.75 -12.53
CA SER A 121 -4.80 -18.99 -13.84
C SER A 121 -3.82 -18.79 -15.01
N TYR A 122 -2.81 -17.94 -14.83
CA TYR A 122 -1.73 -17.69 -15.78
C TYR A 122 -0.43 -18.39 -15.44
N ALA A 123 -0.44 -19.36 -14.50
CA ALA A 123 0.76 -20.07 -14.13
C ALA A 123 1.32 -20.86 -15.32
N ASP A 124 2.63 -20.79 -15.52
CA ASP A 124 3.29 -21.60 -16.53
C ASP A 124 3.44 -23.04 -16.04
N HIS A 125 2.60 -23.92 -16.57
CA HIS A 125 2.55 -25.34 -16.21
C HIS A 125 3.80 -26.14 -16.56
N ARG A 126 4.80 -25.54 -17.22
CA ARG A 126 6.14 -26.14 -17.39
C ARG A 126 6.94 -26.17 -16.08
N PHE A 127 6.54 -25.37 -15.09
CA PHE A 127 7.12 -25.42 -13.76
C PHE A 127 6.30 -26.31 -12.81
N SER A 128 6.97 -26.95 -11.86
CA SER A 128 6.29 -27.74 -10.83
C SER A 128 5.39 -26.85 -9.96
N GLN A 129 4.29 -27.42 -9.47
CA GLN A 129 3.38 -26.72 -8.55
C GLN A 129 4.11 -26.16 -7.33
N GLN A 130 5.11 -26.89 -6.82
CA GLN A 130 5.92 -26.44 -5.69
C GLN A 130 6.73 -25.18 -6.04
N LYS A 131 7.28 -25.08 -7.27
CA LYS A 131 8.00 -23.91 -7.75
C LYS A 131 7.07 -22.73 -7.98
N ILE A 132 5.87 -22.98 -8.51
CA ILE A 132 4.82 -21.96 -8.70
C ILE A 132 4.35 -21.44 -7.33
N ALA A 133 4.08 -22.34 -6.37
CA ALA A 133 3.62 -21.98 -5.03
C ALA A 133 4.69 -21.28 -4.18
N SER A 134 5.97 -21.54 -4.42
CA SER A 134 7.07 -20.87 -3.70
C SER A 134 7.26 -19.40 -4.10
N GLY A 135 6.67 -18.98 -5.21
CA GLY A 135 6.40 -17.63 -5.68
C GLY A 135 7.27 -16.48 -5.22
N LYS A 136 8.57 -16.69 -5.11
CA LYS A 136 9.51 -15.58 -4.94
C LYS A 136 10.00 -15.15 -6.32
N HIS A 137 9.64 -13.98 -6.67
CA HIS A 137 10.07 -13.32 -7.90
C HIS A 137 10.96 -12.15 -7.58
#